data_b69db568bc1fcd3822cb97883e12c5f6
#
_entry.id   b69db568bc1fcd3822cb97883e12c5f6
#
_cell.length_a   1.000
_cell.length_b   1.000
_cell.length_c   1.000
_cell.angle_alpha   90.00
_cell.angle_beta   90.00
_cell.angle_gamma   90.00
#
_symmetry.space_group_name_H-M   'P 1'
#
loop_
_entity.id
_entity.type
_entity.pdbx_description
1 polymer ?
#
loop_
_entity_poly.entity_id
_entity_poly.type
_entity_poly.pdbx_seq_one_letter_code
_entity_poly.pdbx_strand_id
1 'polypeptide(L)'
;MQQGMASSADAELILKLYELRTETVMRQARAWVAGEFWPRSVDEFFEVLYDSGSDRNAWLRQVVTYWEMAASLVLHGALSSELFVDCNSEPFFLLAKLAPILPEIHEKMPTYFSKTLQLVETSPAAAARFESAKRSVAARMAAQSAGWPKK
;
A
#
# COMPACT_ATOMS: atom_id res chain seq x y z
N MET A 1 17.79 -15.55 7.62
CA MET A 1 17.80 -14.98 8.98
C MET A 1 16.59 -15.49 9.74
N GLN A 2 16.80 -16.13 10.86
CA GLN A 2 15.72 -16.36 11.80
C GLN A 2 15.28 -15.01 12.35
N GLN A 3 14.10 -14.57 11.95
CA GLN A 3 13.48 -13.48 12.67
C GLN A 3 13.07 -14.01 14.04
N GLY A 4 13.61 -13.43 15.09
CA GLY A 4 13.18 -13.72 16.46
C GLY A 4 11.70 -13.40 16.63
N MET A 5 11.07 -13.92 17.68
CA MET A 5 9.70 -13.58 18.04
C MET A 5 9.56 -12.07 18.19
N ALA A 6 8.39 -11.55 17.79
CA ALA A 6 8.07 -10.14 17.95
C ALA A 6 8.16 -9.73 19.43
N SER A 7 8.63 -8.52 19.67
CA SER A 7 8.80 -7.96 21.02
C SER A 7 7.63 -7.03 21.38
N SER A 8 7.60 -6.60 22.66
CA SER A 8 6.66 -5.55 23.08
C SER A 8 6.88 -4.24 22.33
N ALA A 9 8.13 -3.92 21.96
CA ALA A 9 8.43 -2.75 21.15
C ALA A 9 7.82 -2.86 19.76
N ASP A 10 7.85 -4.05 19.14
CA ASP A 10 7.15 -4.31 17.87
C ASP A 10 5.64 -4.05 18.01
N ALA A 11 5.03 -4.55 19.08
CA ALA A 11 3.61 -4.36 19.35
C ALA A 11 3.26 -2.88 19.53
N GLU A 12 4.09 -2.12 20.23
CA GLU A 12 3.91 -0.67 20.40
C GLU A 12 3.96 0.07 19.07
N LEU A 13 4.89 -0.29 18.18
CA LEU A 13 4.97 0.29 16.83
C LEU A 13 3.72 -0.03 16.00
N ILE A 14 3.21 -1.25 16.05
CA ILE A 14 1.97 -1.62 15.36
C ILE A 14 0.79 -0.79 15.86
N LEU A 15 0.65 -0.65 17.18
CA LEU A 15 -0.42 0.16 17.77
C LEU A 15 -0.27 1.63 17.41
N LYS A 16 0.96 2.15 17.34
CA LYS A 16 1.23 3.53 16.89
C LYS A 16 0.86 3.72 15.42
N LEU A 17 1.20 2.79 14.55
CA LEU A 17 0.79 2.83 13.15
C LEU A 17 -0.74 2.80 13.01
N TYR A 18 -1.42 1.98 13.80
CA TYR A 18 -2.88 1.95 13.83
C TYR A 18 -3.47 3.29 14.27
N GLU A 19 -2.95 3.88 15.33
CA GLU A 19 -3.37 5.18 15.85
C GLU A 19 -3.22 6.29 14.79
N LEU A 20 -2.06 6.36 14.14
CA LEU A 20 -1.76 7.38 13.12
C LEU A 20 -2.73 7.30 11.94
N ARG A 21 -3.13 6.11 11.53
CA ARG A 21 -4.05 5.96 10.38
C ARG A 21 -5.52 6.20 10.73
N THR A 22 -5.86 6.36 12.01
CA THR A 22 -7.22 6.72 12.44
C THR A 22 -7.46 8.21 12.51
N GLU A 23 -6.44 9.03 12.31
CA GLU A 23 -6.57 10.47 12.20
C GLU A 23 -7.49 10.85 11.02
N THR A 24 -8.28 11.91 11.17
CA THR A 24 -9.38 12.24 10.25
C THR A 24 -8.94 12.38 8.79
N VAL A 25 -7.87 13.13 8.52
CA VAL A 25 -7.39 13.34 7.15
C VAL A 25 -6.82 12.04 6.59
N MET A 26 -6.11 11.27 7.41
CA MET A 26 -5.59 9.97 7.00
C MET A 26 -6.71 8.98 6.67
N ARG A 27 -7.79 8.97 7.44
CA ARG A 27 -8.98 8.15 7.13
C ARG A 27 -9.61 8.54 5.80
N GLN A 28 -9.73 9.83 5.52
CA GLN A 28 -10.23 10.33 4.23
C GLN A 28 -9.32 9.91 3.08
N ALA A 29 -8.02 10.07 3.23
CA ALA A 29 -7.03 9.68 2.23
C ALA A 29 -7.10 8.18 1.93
N ARG A 30 -7.16 7.35 2.96
CA ARG A 30 -7.27 5.89 2.82
C ARG A 30 -8.59 5.47 2.17
N ALA A 31 -9.69 6.09 2.55
CA ALA A 31 -11.00 5.82 1.95
C ALA A 31 -10.99 6.14 0.44
N TRP A 32 -10.40 7.26 0.06
CA TRP A 32 -10.27 7.63 -1.35
C TRP A 32 -9.37 6.66 -2.11
N VAL A 33 -8.21 6.31 -1.57
CA VAL A 33 -7.28 5.36 -2.20
C VAL A 33 -7.92 3.99 -2.37
N ALA A 34 -8.65 3.52 -1.37
CA ALA A 34 -9.30 2.21 -1.42
C ALA A 34 -10.51 2.17 -2.37
N GLY A 35 -11.32 3.23 -2.37
CA GLY A 35 -12.62 3.25 -3.07
C GLY A 35 -12.59 3.85 -4.46
N GLU A 36 -11.80 4.91 -4.67
CA GLU A 36 -11.87 5.72 -5.89
C GLU A 36 -10.58 5.68 -6.73
N PHE A 37 -9.43 5.44 -6.12
CA PHE A 37 -8.15 5.42 -6.83
C PHE A 37 -7.92 4.06 -7.49
N TRP A 38 -8.31 3.97 -8.78
CA TRP A 38 -8.16 2.77 -9.61
C TRP A 38 -7.56 3.13 -10.98
N PRO A 39 -6.29 3.55 -11.04
CA PRO A 39 -5.67 3.91 -12.31
C PRO A 39 -5.58 2.69 -13.23
N ARG A 40 -6.06 2.83 -14.45
CA ARG A 40 -6.04 1.78 -15.48
C ARG A 40 -4.83 1.87 -16.40
N SER A 41 -4.12 3.00 -16.31
CA SER A 41 -2.93 3.27 -17.09
C SER A 41 -1.95 4.11 -16.29
N VAL A 42 -0.70 4.13 -16.75
CA VAL A 42 0.32 5.01 -16.15
C VAL A 42 -0.06 6.49 -16.31
N ASP A 43 -0.72 6.85 -17.39
CA ASP A 43 -1.18 8.24 -17.60
C ASP A 43 -2.21 8.67 -16.55
N GLU A 44 -3.20 7.83 -16.26
CA GLU A 44 -4.17 8.08 -15.19
C GLU A 44 -3.48 8.22 -13.82
N PHE A 45 -2.46 7.43 -13.56
CA PHE A 45 -1.65 7.53 -12.35
C PHE A 45 -0.94 8.90 -12.27
N PHE A 46 -0.28 9.32 -13.33
CA PHE A 46 0.44 10.59 -13.35
C PHE A 46 -0.49 11.80 -13.34
N GLU A 47 -1.73 11.69 -13.84
CA GLU A 47 -2.74 12.74 -13.68
C GLU A 47 -2.95 13.08 -12.20
N VAL A 48 -3.05 12.08 -11.35
CA VAL A 48 -3.18 12.29 -9.90
C VAL A 48 -1.88 12.79 -9.28
N LEU A 49 -0.77 12.15 -9.63
CA LEU A 49 0.53 12.44 -9.01
C LEU A 49 1.00 13.87 -9.30
N TYR A 50 0.69 14.40 -10.48
CA TYR A 50 1.11 15.74 -10.91
C TYR A 50 0.04 16.82 -10.70
N ASP A 51 -1.13 16.47 -10.17
CA ASP A 51 -2.20 17.42 -9.88
C ASP A 51 -1.91 18.17 -8.57
N SER A 52 -0.83 18.92 -8.57
CA SER A 52 -0.32 19.64 -7.41
C SER A 52 -1.38 20.57 -6.82
N GLY A 53 -1.55 20.51 -5.49
CA GLY A 53 -2.54 21.31 -4.77
C GLY A 53 -3.93 20.71 -4.70
N SER A 54 -4.21 19.58 -5.39
CA SER A 54 -5.47 18.88 -5.23
C SER A 54 -5.48 17.96 -4.00
N ASP A 55 -6.67 17.69 -3.47
CA ASP A 55 -6.84 16.74 -2.36
C ASP A 55 -6.37 15.34 -2.77
N ARG A 56 -6.74 14.88 -3.97
CA ARG A 56 -6.35 13.54 -4.44
C ARG A 56 -4.84 13.35 -4.52
N ASN A 57 -4.11 14.38 -4.94
CA ASN A 57 -2.64 14.36 -4.93
C ASN A 57 -2.11 14.24 -3.50
N ALA A 58 -2.61 15.07 -2.60
CA ALA A 58 -2.20 15.03 -1.18
C ALA A 58 -2.53 13.70 -0.53
N TRP A 59 -3.70 13.14 -0.79
CA TRP A 59 -4.12 11.85 -0.23
C TRP A 59 -3.28 10.69 -0.76
N LEU A 60 -2.99 10.65 -2.05
CA LEU A 60 -2.13 9.61 -2.62
C LEU A 60 -0.74 9.64 -1.98
N ARG A 61 -0.12 10.82 -1.91
CA ARG A 61 1.18 10.98 -1.27
C ARG A 61 1.17 10.56 0.18
N GLN A 62 0.14 10.96 0.92
CA GLN A 62 0.03 10.66 2.35
C GLN A 62 -0.07 9.15 2.60
N VAL A 63 -0.89 8.43 1.86
CA VAL A 63 -1.06 6.99 2.03
C VAL A 63 0.19 6.23 1.59
N VAL A 64 0.77 6.58 0.45
CA VAL A 64 1.98 5.90 -0.06
C VAL A 64 3.16 6.13 0.86
N THR A 65 3.42 7.37 1.27
CA THR A 65 4.56 7.66 2.16
C THR A 65 4.40 7.03 3.53
N TYR A 66 3.17 6.95 4.05
CA TYR A 66 2.87 6.26 5.30
C TYR A 66 3.27 4.78 5.24
N TRP A 67 2.81 4.06 4.22
CA TRP A 67 3.11 2.62 4.08
C TRP A 67 4.58 2.37 3.71
N GLU A 68 5.19 3.23 2.92
CA GLU A 68 6.62 3.13 2.60
C GLU A 68 7.50 3.36 3.83
N MET A 69 7.12 4.28 4.71
CA MET A 69 7.78 4.43 6.01
C MET A 69 7.65 3.17 6.85
N ALA A 70 6.45 2.62 6.96
CA ALA A 70 6.21 1.39 7.73
C ALA A 70 7.02 0.20 7.16
N ALA A 71 7.03 0.03 5.83
CA ALA A 71 7.84 -0.99 5.17
C ALA A 71 9.33 -0.80 5.44
N SER A 72 9.82 0.44 5.44
CA SER A 72 11.21 0.76 5.80
C SER A 72 11.55 0.31 7.23
N LEU A 73 10.66 0.53 8.19
CA LEU A 73 10.88 0.05 9.58
C LEU A 73 11.06 -1.46 9.61
N VAL A 74 10.28 -2.18 8.83
CA VAL A 74 10.41 -3.65 8.71
C VAL A 74 11.73 -4.03 8.06
N LEU A 75 12.08 -3.42 6.93
CA LEU A 75 13.28 -3.74 6.17
C LEU A 75 14.57 -3.46 6.95
N HIS A 76 14.56 -2.46 7.83
CA HIS A 76 15.70 -2.12 8.69
C HIS A 76 15.71 -2.89 10.02
N GLY A 77 14.79 -3.83 10.22
CA GLY A 77 14.77 -4.67 11.43
C GLY A 77 14.18 -4.00 12.67
N ALA A 78 13.59 -2.80 12.53
CA ALA A 78 12.96 -2.09 13.65
C ALA A 78 11.57 -2.64 13.99
N LEU A 79 10.94 -3.34 13.06
CA LEU A 79 9.60 -3.90 13.20
C LEU A 79 9.55 -5.32 12.63
N SER A 80 8.98 -6.26 13.38
CA SER A 80 8.79 -7.64 12.94
C SER A 80 8.00 -7.70 11.63
N SER A 81 8.55 -8.36 10.62
CA SER A 81 7.91 -8.59 9.33
C SER A 81 6.61 -9.39 9.49
N GLU A 82 6.66 -10.48 10.24
CA GLU A 82 5.48 -11.34 10.44
C GLU A 82 4.35 -10.58 11.13
N LEU A 83 4.66 -9.86 12.22
CA LEU A 83 3.66 -9.08 12.93
C LEU A 83 3.09 -7.96 12.06
N PHE A 84 3.93 -7.27 11.29
CA PHE A 84 3.49 -6.22 10.38
C PHE A 84 2.52 -6.77 9.32
N VAL A 85 2.86 -7.89 8.70
CA VAL A 85 2.03 -8.52 7.66
C VAL A 85 0.72 -9.03 8.23
N ASP A 86 0.74 -9.61 9.42
CA ASP A 86 -0.49 -10.09 10.10
C ASP A 86 -1.48 -8.96 10.37
N CYS A 87 -0.98 -7.80 10.75
CA CYS A 87 -1.81 -6.67 11.18
C CYS A 87 -2.23 -5.73 10.05
N ASN A 88 -1.61 -5.81 8.87
CA ASN A 88 -1.79 -4.82 7.81
C ASN A 88 -1.90 -5.46 6.43
N SER A 89 -3.06 -5.32 5.79
CA SER A 89 -3.29 -5.77 4.41
C SER A 89 -3.25 -4.65 3.37
N GLU A 90 -3.51 -3.42 3.79
CA GLU A 90 -3.69 -2.27 2.88
C GLU A 90 -2.48 -1.97 1.98
N PRO A 91 -1.21 -1.99 2.47
CA PRO A 91 -0.07 -1.71 1.59
C PRO A 91 0.05 -2.72 0.45
N PHE A 92 -0.27 -3.99 0.71
CA PHE A 92 -0.22 -5.05 -0.31
C PHE A 92 -1.37 -4.92 -1.31
N PHE A 93 -2.54 -4.48 -0.87
CA PHE A 93 -3.67 -4.17 -1.74
C PHE A 93 -3.33 -2.99 -2.67
N LEU A 94 -2.75 -1.93 -2.14
CA LEU A 94 -2.31 -0.78 -2.95
C LEU A 94 -1.24 -1.20 -3.96
N LEU A 95 -0.24 -1.98 -3.53
CA LEU A 95 0.78 -2.51 -4.43
C LEU A 95 0.14 -3.35 -5.55
N ALA A 96 -0.85 -4.18 -5.22
CA ALA A 96 -1.55 -5.01 -6.20
C ALA A 96 -2.30 -4.17 -7.24
N LYS A 97 -2.90 -3.04 -6.83
CA LYS A 97 -3.55 -2.11 -7.77
C LYS A 97 -2.55 -1.48 -8.75
N LEU A 98 -1.36 -1.16 -8.27
CA LEU A 98 -0.33 -0.50 -9.06
C LEU A 98 0.54 -1.50 -9.85
N ALA A 99 0.56 -2.75 -9.47
CA ALA A 99 1.46 -3.76 -10.04
C ALA A 99 1.46 -3.79 -11.58
N PRO A 100 0.31 -3.73 -12.28
CA PRO A 100 0.31 -3.77 -13.75
C PRO A 100 1.00 -2.57 -14.41
N ILE A 101 1.05 -1.42 -13.75
CA ILE A 101 1.64 -0.18 -14.30
C ILE A 101 2.92 0.24 -13.57
N LEU A 102 3.31 -0.49 -12.54
CA LEU A 102 4.48 -0.15 -11.73
C LEU A 102 5.79 -0.13 -12.54
N PRO A 103 6.06 -1.05 -13.47
CA PRO A 103 7.25 -0.95 -14.32
C PRO A 103 7.34 0.38 -15.08
N GLU A 104 6.24 0.86 -15.64
CA GLU A 104 6.19 2.15 -16.34
C GLU A 104 6.36 3.34 -15.37
N ILE A 105 5.80 3.24 -14.17
CA ILE A 105 6.03 4.25 -13.11
C ILE A 105 7.54 4.30 -12.79
N HIS A 106 8.18 3.15 -12.65
CA HIS A 106 9.60 3.06 -12.29
C HIS A 106 10.55 3.59 -13.38
N GLU A 107 10.11 3.66 -14.64
CA GLU A 107 10.88 4.33 -15.68
C GLU A 107 11.16 5.80 -15.34
N LYS A 108 10.20 6.48 -14.74
CA LYS A 108 10.32 7.89 -14.32
C LYS A 108 10.66 8.06 -12.85
N MET A 109 10.21 7.13 -12.01
CA MET A 109 10.34 7.20 -10.54
C MET A 109 10.79 5.83 -10.01
N PRO A 110 12.08 5.48 -10.13
CA PRO A 110 12.57 4.12 -9.82
C PRO A 110 12.33 3.66 -8.38
N THR A 111 12.20 4.60 -7.44
CA THR A 111 12.02 4.28 -6.02
C THR A 111 10.56 4.37 -5.57
N TYR A 112 9.63 4.67 -6.49
CA TYR A 112 8.22 4.81 -6.11
C TYR A 112 7.66 3.49 -5.62
N PHE A 113 7.15 3.48 -4.41
CA PHE A 113 6.57 2.31 -3.72
C PHE A 113 7.50 1.09 -3.68
N SER A 114 8.80 1.35 -3.70
CA SER A 114 9.84 0.32 -3.80
C SER A 114 10.05 -0.44 -2.48
N LYS A 115 9.76 0.14 -1.33
CA LYS A 115 9.97 -0.51 -0.03
C LYS A 115 8.94 -1.62 0.22
N THR A 116 7.69 -1.36 -0.10
CA THR A 116 6.65 -2.39 -0.03
C THR A 116 6.93 -3.51 -1.03
N LEU A 117 7.36 -3.18 -2.24
CA LEU A 117 7.77 -4.17 -3.24
C LEU A 117 8.95 -5.02 -2.72
N GLN A 118 9.97 -4.39 -2.16
CA GLN A 118 11.14 -5.08 -1.60
C GLN A 118 10.73 -6.02 -0.44
N LEU A 119 9.78 -5.60 0.38
CA LEU A 119 9.25 -6.44 1.45
C LEU A 119 8.57 -7.71 0.90
N VAL A 120 7.78 -7.57 -0.16
CA VAL A 120 7.17 -8.72 -0.86
C VAL A 120 8.22 -9.65 -1.44
N GLU A 121 9.32 -9.13 -1.99
CA GLU A 121 10.40 -9.92 -2.56
C GLU A 121 11.23 -10.68 -1.51
N THR A 122 11.28 -10.18 -0.28
CA THR A 122 12.16 -10.71 0.77
C THR A 122 11.45 -11.47 1.90
N SER A 123 10.14 -11.30 2.03
CA SER A 123 9.33 -11.95 3.07
C SER A 123 8.29 -12.89 2.48
N PRO A 124 8.37 -14.21 2.77
CA PRO A 124 7.35 -15.17 2.30
C PRO A 124 5.94 -14.82 2.76
N ALA A 125 5.77 -14.31 3.98
CA ALA A 125 4.46 -13.88 4.50
C ALA A 125 3.92 -12.68 3.71
N ALA A 126 4.76 -11.70 3.40
CA ALA A 126 4.39 -10.56 2.57
C ALA A 126 4.04 -10.98 1.15
N ALA A 127 4.81 -11.89 0.55
CA ALA A 127 4.53 -12.44 -0.77
C ALA A 127 3.16 -13.12 -0.82
N ALA A 128 2.82 -13.93 0.18
CA ALA A 128 1.53 -14.61 0.26
C ALA A 128 0.38 -13.61 0.40
N ARG A 129 0.55 -12.57 1.21
CA ARG A 129 -0.43 -11.49 1.37
C ARG A 129 -0.64 -10.72 0.06
N PHE A 130 0.44 -10.45 -0.66
CA PHE A 130 0.39 -9.79 -1.96
C PHE A 130 -0.36 -10.63 -3.00
N GLU A 131 -0.11 -11.93 -3.07
CA GLU A 131 -0.84 -12.84 -3.97
C GLU A 131 -2.34 -12.84 -3.66
N SER A 132 -2.72 -12.86 -2.39
CA SER A 132 -4.12 -12.72 -1.97
C SER A 132 -4.71 -11.37 -2.38
N ALA A 133 -3.96 -10.28 -2.22
CA ALA A 133 -4.37 -8.95 -2.62
C ALA A 133 -4.58 -8.85 -4.14
N LYS A 134 -3.71 -9.45 -4.94
CA LYS A 134 -3.87 -9.49 -6.41
C LYS A 134 -5.19 -10.16 -6.81
N ARG A 135 -5.56 -11.25 -6.16
CA ARG A 135 -6.85 -11.92 -6.41
C ARG A 135 -8.04 -11.01 -6.05
N SER A 136 -7.96 -10.31 -4.91
CA SER A 136 -9.01 -9.37 -4.49
C SER A 136 -9.14 -8.20 -5.46
N VAL A 137 -8.04 -7.64 -5.93
CA VAL A 137 -8.02 -6.56 -6.92
C VAL A 137 -8.64 -7.03 -8.24
N ALA A 138 -8.25 -8.20 -8.72
CA ALA A 138 -8.79 -8.76 -9.97
C ALA A 138 -10.32 -8.98 -9.88
N ALA A 139 -10.80 -9.49 -8.74
CA ALA A 139 -12.23 -9.70 -8.52
C ALA A 139 -13.01 -8.38 -8.50
N ARG A 140 -12.47 -7.33 -7.87
CA ARG A 140 -13.09 -6.00 -7.86
C ARG A 140 -13.11 -5.37 -9.25
N MET A 141 -12.04 -5.49 -10.01
CA MET A 141 -11.97 -4.96 -11.38
C MET A 141 -12.98 -5.69 -12.29
N ALA A 142 -13.12 -6.99 -12.17
CA ALA A 142 -14.12 -7.77 -12.91
C ALA A 142 -15.54 -7.34 -12.54
N ALA A 143 -15.85 -7.11 -11.28
CA ALA A 143 -17.15 -6.63 -10.83
C ALA A 143 -17.47 -5.22 -11.35
N GLN A 144 -16.48 -4.32 -11.40
CA GLN A 144 -16.64 -2.99 -11.99
C GLN A 144 -16.93 -3.06 -13.48
N SER A 145 -16.24 -3.93 -14.21
CA SER A 145 -16.46 -4.15 -15.65
C SER A 145 -17.83 -4.75 -15.96
N ALA A 146 -18.39 -5.56 -15.04
CA ALA A 146 -19.72 -6.18 -15.17
C ALA A 146 -20.89 -5.23 -14.82
N GLY A 147 -20.62 -3.94 -14.56
CA GLY A 147 -21.66 -2.94 -14.28
C GLY A 147 -22.11 -2.89 -12.82
N TRP A 148 -21.24 -3.21 -11.89
CA TRP A 148 -21.50 -3.01 -10.47
C TRP A 148 -21.93 -1.55 -10.23
N PRO A 149 -23.05 -1.31 -9.51
CA PRO A 149 -23.54 0.05 -9.33
C PRO A 149 -22.50 0.90 -8.60
N LYS A 150 -22.11 2.00 -9.22
CA LYS A 150 -21.35 3.06 -8.55
C LYS A 150 -22.25 3.63 -7.46
N LYS A 151 -21.86 3.43 -6.23
CA LYS A 151 -22.49 4.15 -5.11
C LYS A 151 -22.07 5.61 -5.14
#